data_1b9790daa5592199462b29ae6d4fd34f
#
_entry.id   1b9790daa5592199462b29ae6d4fd34f
#
_cell.length_a   1.000
_cell.length_b   1.000
_cell.length_c   1.000
_cell.angle_alpha   90.00
_cell.angle_beta   90.00
_cell.angle_gamma   90.00
#
_symmetry.space_group_name_H-M   'P 1'
#
loop_
_entity.id
_entity.type
_entity.pdbx_description
1 polymer ?
#
loop_
_entity_poly.entity_id
_entity_poly.type
_entity_poly.pdbx_seq_one_letter_code
_entity_poly.pdbx_strand_id
1 'polypeptide(L)'
;MRKGEEKRQEMLAVAERLFCVKGYDATSVQDILDVLHVSKGGFYHHFASKEALLESLFAARAEAAAAGAEEALSLLVDPMARLNTLLCRFIPMRKEDRAFLAMLLPLLARQEGRAMRMCYVEALESAFLPLMEREIDAGRDAEVLMPVASGIAAMTLHLLSRCWYEAAMYLLSCAQKNQEHQPAMLLGILDQYRRAVETLLDAPYGSVVLADLQEWDSLAEVLLRRMMLPMQG
;
A
#
# COMPACT_ATOMS: atom_id res chain seq x y z
N MET A 1 6.23 -13.35 -22.83
CA MET A 1 5.60 -13.96 -21.63
C MET A 1 5.07 -15.33 -21.98
N ARG A 2 5.13 -16.33 -21.08
CA ARG A 2 4.53 -17.66 -21.33
C ARG A 2 3.00 -17.55 -21.19
N LYS A 3 2.22 -18.20 -22.04
CA LYS A 3 0.73 -18.19 -22.06
C LYS A 3 0.08 -18.42 -20.67
N GLY A 4 0.76 -19.18 -19.79
CA GLY A 4 0.31 -19.38 -18.41
C GLY A 4 0.43 -18.13 -17.54
N GLU A 5 1.49 -17.35 -17.71
CA GLU A 5 1.69 -16.11 -16.95
C GLU A 5 0.71 -15.01 -17.39
N GLU A 6 0.45 -14.90 -18.68
CA GLU A 6 -0.58 -13.98 -19.21
C GLU A 6 -1.96 -14.30 -18.61
N LYS A 7 -2.30 -15.60 -18.53
CA LYS A 7 -3.57 -16.02 -17.96
C LYS A 7 -3.66 -15.76 -16.45
N ARG A 8 -2.54 -15.92 -15.73
CA ARG A 8 -2.45 -15.59 -14.31
C ARG A 8 -2.67 -14.09 -14.07
N GLN A 9 -2.04 -13.22 -14.86
CA GLN A 9 -2.22 -11.78 -14.78
C GLN A 9 -3.64 -11.34 -15.12
N GLU A 10 -4.27 -11.97 -16.11
CA GLU A 10 -5.67 -11.73 -16.46
C GLU A 10 -6.61 -12.08 -15.30
N MET A 11 -6.35 -13.20 -14.59
CA MET A 11 -7.11 -13.59 -13.40
C MET A 11 -6.97 -12.58 -12.28
N LEU A 12 -5.76 -12.09 -12.00
CA LEU A 12 -5.51 -11.05 -10.99
C LEU A 12 -6.27 -9.77 -11.32
N ALA A 13 -6.21 -9.29 -12.55
CA ALA A 13 -6.87 -8.05 -12.97
C ALA A 13 -8.41 -8.14 -12.87
N VAL A 14 -9.00 -9.30 -13.26
CA VAL A 14 -10.45 -9.51 -13.14
C VAL A 14 -10.86 -9.62 -11.67
N ALA A 15 -10.11 -10.34 -10.85
CA ALA A 15 -10.38 -10.48 -9.43
C ALA A 15 -10.32 -9.12 -8.72
N GLU A 16 -9.29 -8.33 -8.98
CA GLU A 16 -9.16 -6.98 -8.42
C GLU A 16 -10.37 -6.10 -8.75
N ARG A 17 -10.77 -6.09 -10.03
CA ARG A 17 -11.95 -5.34 -10.44
C ARG A 17 -13.22 -5.79 -9.72
N LEU A 18 -13.45 -7.10 -9.60
CA LEU A 18 -14.60 -7.65 -8.89
C LEU A 18 -14.55 -7.32 -7.40
N PHE A 19 -13.39 -7.44 -6.75
CA PHE A 19 -13.21 -7.07 -5.34
C PHE A 19 -13.48 -5.59 -5.10
N CYS A 20 -13.02 -4.71 -5.98
CA CYS A 20 -13.27 -3.27 -5.86
C CYS A 20 -14.74 -2.93 -6.02
N VAL A 21 -15.48 -3.61 -6.91
CA VAL A 21 -16.89 -3.32 -7.22
C VAL A 21 -17.83 -4.00 -6.23
N LYS A 22 -17.74 -5.32 -6.07
CA LYS A 22 -18.64 -6.12 -5.22
C LYS A 22 -18.18 -6.21 -3.77
N GLY A 23 -16.90 -6.01 -3.47
CA GLY A 23 -16.24 -6.35 -2.22
C GLY A 23 -15.64 -7.76 -2.25
N TYR A 24 -14.62 -7.98 -1.41
CA TYR A 24 -13.91 -9.26 -1.34
C TYR A 24 -14.85 -10.40 -0.91
N ASP A 25 -15.59 -10.23 0.20
CA ASP A 25 -16.44 -11.28 0.76
C ASP A 25 -17.56 -11.69 -0.20
N ALA A 26 -18.16 -10.72 -0.90
CA ALA A 26 -19.26 -10.95 -1.85
C ALA A 26 -18.80 -11.48 -3.22
N THR A 27 -17.50 -11.56 -3.47
CA THR A 27 -16.96 -12.10 -4.73
C THR A 27 -16.58 -13.57 -4.53
N SER A 28 -17.21 -14.47 -5.27
CA SER A 28 -16.87 -15.89 -5.29
C SER A 28 -15.82 -16.20 -6.35
N VAL A 29 -15.16 -17.36 -6.24
CA VAL A 29 -14.31 -17.88 -7.31
C VAL A 29 -15.11 -18.06 -8.60
N GLN A 30 -16.40 -18.49 -8.49
CA GLN A 30 -17.27 -18.67 -9.65
C GLN A 30 -17.50 -17.35 -10.41
N ASP A 31 -17.67 -16.21 -9.73
CA ASP A 31 -17.79 -14.91 -10.40
C ASP A 31 -16.56 -14.59 -11.28
N ILE A 32 -15.37 -14.95 -10.80
CA ILE A 32 -14.12 -14.75 -11.55
C ILE A 32 -14.08 -15.67 -12.77
N LEU A 33 -14.45 -16.95 -12.60
CA LEU A 33 -14.51 -17.95 -13.68
C LEU A 33 -15.48 -17.54 -14.78
N ASP A 34 -16.65 -17.02 -14.40
CA ASP A 34 -17.71 -16.63 -15.34
C ASP A 34 -17.26 -15.44 -16.21
N VAL A 35 -16.57 -14.47 -15.63
CA VAL A 35 -16.02 -13.32 -16.38
C VAL A 35 -14.90 -13.73 -17.33
N LEU A 36 -14.07 -14.69 -16.92
CA LEU A 36 -12.90 -15.13 -17.70
C LEU A 36 -13.22 -16.26 -18.69
N HIS A 37 -14.41 -16.86 -18.59
CA HIS A 37 -14.80 -18.04 -19.35
C HIS A 37 -13.79 -19.19 -19.22
N VAL A 38 -13.26 -19.40 -17.99
CA VAL A 38 -12.31 -20.47 -17.67
C VAL A 38 -12.94 -21.55 -16.82
N SER A 39 -12.41 -22.77 -16.93
CA SER A 39 -12.85 -23.88 -16.10
C SER A 39 -12.34 -23.73 -14.66
N LYS A 40 -13.02 -24.37 -13.72
CA LYS A 40 -12.60 -24.45 -12.31
C LYS A 40 -11.20 -25.04 -12.17
N GLY A 41 -10.85 -26.06 -12.95
CA GLY A 41 -9.50 -26.63 -13.00
C GLY A 41 -8.44 -25.62 -13.47
N GLY A 42 -8.78 -24.76 -14.44
CA GLY A 42 -7.88 -23.70 -14.91
C GLY A 42 -7.56 -22.67 -13.84
N PHE A 43 -8.52 -22.33 -12.97
CA PHE A 43 -8.27 -21.46 -11.82
C PHE A 43 -7.35 -22.13 -10.80
N TYR A 44 -7.71 -23.34 -10.34
CA TYR A 44 -6.96 -24.05 -9.30
C TYR A 44 -5.56 -24.50 -9.74
N HIS A 45 -5.27 -24.47 -11.05
CA HIS A 45 -3.91 -24.60 -11.56
C HIS A 45 -3.02 -23.39 -11.20
N HIS A 46 -3.60 -22.19 -11.09
CA HIS A 46 -2.87 -20.96 -10.80
C HIS A 46 -2.95 -20.53 -9.32
N PHE A 47 -4.08 -20.74 -8.68
CA PHE A 47 -4.34 -20.28 -7.31
C PHE A 47 -5.05 -21.35 -6.49
N ALA A 48 -4.49 -21.71 -5.34
CA ALA A 48 -5.05 -22.74 -4.46
C ALA A 48 -6.41 -22.33 -3.85
N SER A 49 -6.63 -21.02 -3.68
CA SER A 49 -7.85 -20.47 -3.09
C SER A 49 -8.06 -18.99 -3.51
N LYS A 50 -9.19 -18.40 -3.09
CA LYS A 50 -9.45 -16.96 -3.24
C LYS A 50 -8.47 -16.12 -2.41
N GLU A 51 -8.09 -16.62 -1.24
CA GLU A 51 -7.07 -16.01 -0.37
C GLU A 51 -5.70 -16.00 -1.06
N ALA A 52 -5.25 -17.12 -1.63
CA ALA A 52 -3.98 -17.22 -2.36
C ALA A 52 -3.95 -16.29 -3.60
N LEU A 53 -5.09 -16.09 -4.23
CA LEU A 53 -5.22 -15.11 -5.31
C LEU A 53 -5.09 -13.68 -4.78
N LEU A 54 -5.70 -13.35 -3.64
CA LEU A 54 -5.56 -12.03 -3.00
C LEU A 54 -4.11 -11.75 -2.56
N GLU A 55 -3.44 -12.73 -1.97
CA GLU A 55 -2.00 -12.64 -1.61
C GLU A 55 -1.14 -12.37 -2.84
N SER A 56 -1.41 -13.06 -3.94
CA SER A 56 -0.73 -12.82 -5.22
C SER A 56 -1.03 -11.43 -5.80
N LEU A 57 -2.24 -10.91 -5.56
CA LEU A 57 -2.60 -9.54 -5.94
C LEU A 57 -1.82 -8.51 -5.09
N PHE A 58 -1.64 -8.77 -3.79
CA PHE A 58 -0.81 -7.92 -2.92
C PHE A 58 0.62 -7.83 -3.43
N ALA A 59 1.24 -8.98 -3.74
CA ALA A 59 2.59 -9.02 -4.29
C ALA A 59 2.70 -8.24 -5.61
N ALA A 60 1.79 -8.48 -6.56
CA ALA A 60 1.78 -7.79 -7.85
C ALA A 60 1.62 -6.26 -7.70
N ARG A 61 0.77 -5.82 -6.77
CA ARG A 61 0.61 -4.38 -6.50
C ARG A 61 1.82 -3.77 -5.81
N ALA A 62 2.44 -4.48 -4.88
CA ALA A 62 3.67 -4.03 -4.22
C ALA A 62 4.83 -3.88 -5.22
N GLU A 63 5.01 -4.86 -6.11
CA GLU A 63 5.99 -4.81 -7.19
C GLU A 63 5.73 -3.64 -8.15
N ALA A 64 4.47 -3.43 -8.55
CA ALA A 64 4.09 -2.30 -9.42
C ALA A 64 4.31 -0.94 -8.74
N ALA A 65 4.04 -0.83 -7.43
CA ALA A 65 4.31 0.37 -6.66
C ALA A 65 5.81 0.68 -6.56
N ALA A 66 6.63 -0.35 -6.28
CA ALA A 66 8.09 -0.22 -6.22
C ALA A 66 8.68 0.16 -7.59
N ALA A 67 8.23 -0.47 -8.69
CA ALA A 67 8.64 -0.11 -10.05
C ALA A 67 8.27 1.35 -10.38
N GLY A 68 7.06 1.79 -10.03
CA GLY A 68 6.67 3.20 -10.22
C GLY A 68 7.45 4.18 -9.34
N ALA A 69 7.88 3.75 -8.15
CA ALA A 69 8.79 4.53 -7.32
C ALA A 69 10.17 4.65 -7.98
N GLU A 70 10.73 3.56 -8.48
CA GLU A 70 12.03 3.54 -9.16
C GLU A 70 12.04 4.45 -10.41
N GLU A 71 10.97 4.42 -11.20
CA GLU A 71 10.81 5.33 -12.34
C GLU A 71 10.85 6.81 -11.89
N ALA A 72 10.12 7.16 -10.81
CA ALA A 72 10.13 8.52 -10.28
C ALA A 72 11.52 8.94 -9.75
N LEU A 73 12.25 8.02 -9.09
CA LEU A 73 13.60 8.25 -8.59
C LEU A 73 14.59 8.53 -9.73
N SER A 74 14.41 7.93 -10.91
CA SER A 74 15.29 8.12 -12.06
C SER A 74 15.34 9.56 -12.57
N LEU A 75 14.33 10.37 -12.24
CA LEU A 75 14.21 11.77 -12.62
C LEU A 75 14.86 12.74 -11.61
N LEU A 76 15.37 12.24 -10.50
CA LEU A 76 15.87 13.04 -9.38
C LEU A 76 17.36 12.78 -9.15
N VAL A 77 18.10 13.84 -8.78
CA VAL A 77 19.54 13.77 -8.48
C VAL A 77 19.80 13.99 -6.98
N ASP A 78 19.05 14.89 -6.35
CA ASP A 78 19.24 15.21 -4.92
C ASP A 78 18.87 14.02 -4.02
N PRO A 79 19.78 13.55 -3.13
CA PRO A 79 19.55 12.38 -2.28
C PRO A 79 18.34 12.53 -1.36
N MET A 80 18.11 13.71 -0.77
CA MET A 80 16.95 13.93 0.10
C MET A 80 15.63 13.96 -0.68
N ALA A 81 15.61 14.55 -1.88
CA ALA A 81 14.43 14.52 -2.74
C ALA A 81 14.11 13.09 -3.20
N ARG A 82 15.13 12.27 -3.49
CA ARG A 82 14.99 10.85 -3.83
C ARG A 82 14.42 10.06 -2.65
N LEU A 83 15.01 10.21 -1.45
CA LEU A 83 14.53 9.56 -0.25
C LEU A 83 13.07 9.94 0.04
N ASN A 84 12.74 11.23 0.04
CA ASN A 84 11.37 11.71 0.29
C ASN A 84 10.37 11.18 -0.76
N THR A 85 10.78 11.11 -2.02
CA THR A 85 9.96 10.49 -3.06
C THR A 85 9.71 9.02 -2.77
N LEU A 86 10.72 8.27 -2.35
CA LEU A 86 10.58 6.86 -2.00
C LEU A 86 9.67 6.66 -0.78
N LEU A 87 9.85 7.47 0.28
CA LEU A 87 9.02 7.43 1.49
C LEU A 87 7.54 7.69 1.17
N CYS A 88 7.26 8.72 0.36
CA CYS A 88 5.90 9.03 -0.09
C CYS A 88 5.31 7.93 -1.00
N ARG A 89 6.13 7.28 -1.84
CA ARG A 89 5.69 6.23 -2.77
C ARG A 89 5.48 4.87 -2.13
N PHE A 90 6.08 4.62 -0.97
CA PHE A 90 5.87 3.38 -0.22
C PHE A 90 4.39 3.15 0.11
N ILE A 91 3.66 4.20 0.40
CA ILE A 91 2.22 4.13 0.64
C ILE A 91 1.49 4.27 -0.71
N PRO A 92 0.75 3.24 -1.17
CA PRO A 92 0.08 3.26 -2.47
C PRO A 92 -1.18 4.13 -2.44
N MET A 93 -1.02 5.47 -2.35
CA MET A 93 -2.12 6.45 -2.20
C MET A 93 -2.55 7.11 -3.50
N ARG A 94 -1.97 6.71 -4.65
CA ARG A 94 -2.30 7.29 -5.95
C ARG A 94 -3.77 7.07 -6.30
N LYS A 95 -4.28 7.88 -7.22
CA LYS A 95 -5.70 7.85 -7.63
C LYS A 95 -6.18 6.44 -8.02
N GLU A 96 -5.36 5.69 -8.73
CA GLU A 96 -5.62 4.30 -9.14
C GLU A 96 -5.66 3.30 -7.98
N ASP A 97 -4.99 3.60 -6.87
CA ASP A 97 -4.92 2.71 -5.70
C ASP A 97 -6.11 2.87 -4.74
N ARG A 98 -6.78 4.02 -4.78
CA ARG A 98 -7.81 4.40 -3.80
C ARG A 98 -9.00 3.45 -3.76
N ALA A 99 -9.46 2.96 -4.92
CA ALA A 99 -10.57 2.00 -4.98
C ALA A 99 -10.19 0.67 -4.31
N PHE A 100 -8.96 0.22 -4.53
CA PHE A 100 -8.41 -0.97 -3.90
C PHE A 100 -8.26 -0.78 -2.39
N LEU A 101 -7.69 0.33 -1.94
CA LEU A 101 -7.56 0.64 -0.51
C LEU A 101 -8.92 0.75 0.17
N ALA A 102 -9.89 1.41 -0.44
CA ALA A 102 -11.25 1.52 0.11
C ALA A 102 -11.95 0.15 0.22
N MET A 103 -11.63 -0.80 -0.63
CA MET A 103 -12.08 -2.19 -0.50
C MET A 103 -11.30 -2.93 0.59
N LEU A 104 -9.99 -2.75 0.65
CA LEU A 104 -9.09 -3.50 1.51
C LEU A 104 -9.16 -3.07 2.98
N LEU A 105 -9.18 -1.77 3.28
CA LEU A 105 -9.09 -1.26 4.64
C LEU A 105 -10.13 -1.83 5.61
N PRO A 106 -11.43 -1.95 5.24
CA PRO A 106 -12.41 -2.60 6.10
C PRO A 106 -12.11 -4.06 6.42
N LEU A 107 -11.46 -4.80 5.49
CA LEU A 107 -11.02 -6.19 5.72
C LEU A 107 -9.86 -6.24 6.70
N LEU A 108 -8.85 -5.37 6.51
CA LEU A 108 -7.67 -5.30 7.36
C LEU A 108 -7.98 -4.85 8.80
N ALA A 109 -9.07 -4.09 8.99
CA ALA A 109 -9.52 -3.61 10.29
C ALA A 109 -10.17 -4.70 11.15
N ARG A 110 -10.64 -5.80 10.55
CA ARG A 110 -11.26 -6.92 11.27
C ARG A 110 -10.21 -7.72 12.04
N GLN A 111 -10.64 -8.42 13.08
CA GLN A 111 -9.75 -9.30 13.84
C GLN A 111 -9.21 -10.45 12.95
N GLU A 112 -10.08 -11.03 12.13
CA GLU A 112 -9.74 -12.09 11.17
C GLU A 112 -8.83 -11.60 10.04
N GLY A 113 -8.81 -10.30 9.76
CA GLY A 113 -7.96 -9.66 8.75
C GLY A 113 -6.49 -9.51 9.12
N ARG A 114 -6.08 -9.95 10.33
CA ARG A 114 -4.70 -9.78 10.81
C ARG A 114 -3.66 -10.48 9.91
N ALA A 115 -3.89 -11.71 9.52
CA ALA A 115 -2.98 -12.46 8.65
C ALA A 115 -2.87 -11.80 7.27
N MET A 116 -4.00 -11.39 6.72
CA MET A 116 -4.09 -10.67 5.43
C MET A 116 -3.34 -9.33 5.48
N ARG A 117 -3.47 -8.59 6.59
CA ARG A 117 -2.71 -7.35 6.81
C ARG A 117 -1.21 -7.59 6.84
N MET A 118 -0.75 -8.62 7.58
CA MET A 118 0.67 -8.98 7.63
C MET A 118 1.19 -9.33 6.24
N CYS A 119 0.47 -10.15 5.49
CA CYS A 119 0.84 -10.51 4.12
C CYS A 119 0.97 -9.28 3.19
N TYR A 120 0.03 -8.32 3.28
CA TYR A 120 0.10 -7.10 2.48
C TYR A 120 1.28 -6.21 2.86
N VAL A 121 1.54 -6.04 4.17
CA VAL A 121 2.67 -5.28 4.68
C VAL A 121 4.00 -5.92 4.26
N GLU A 122 4.13 -7.23 4.46
CA GLU A 122 5.34 -7.99 4.05
C GLU A 122 5.61 -7.88 2.56
N ALA A 123 4.58 -7.92 1.71
CA ALA A 123 4.72 -7.73 0.27
C ALA A 123 5.28 -6.33 -0.07
N LEU A 124 4.74 -5.27 0.56
CA LEU A 124 5.23 -3.90 0.38
C LEU A 124 6.67 -3.74 0.88
N GLU A 125 6.96 -4.17 2.11
CA GLU A 125 8.30 -4.06 2.70
C GLU A 125 9.33 -4.81 1.86
N SER A 126 9.02 -6.02 1.41
CA SER A 126 9.91 -6.82 0.55
C SER A 126 10.19 -6.16 -0.80
N ALA A 127 9.18 -5.57 -1.44
CA ALA A 127 9.34 -4.91 -2.74
C ALA A 127 10.15 -3.61 -2.65
N PHE A 128 10.03 -2.87 -1.54
CA PHE A 128 10.69 -1.58 -1.35
C PHE A 128 12.05 -1.66 -0.66
N LEU A 129 12.38 -2.77 0.01
CA LEU A 129 13.62 -2.89 0.78
C LEU A 129 14.88 -2.61 -0.06
N PRO A 130 15.07 -3.17 -1.27
CA PRO A 130 16.28 -2.89 -2.07
C PRO A 130 16.38 -1.41 -2.47
N LEU A 131 15.24 -0.75 -2.73
CA LEU A 131 15.21 0.67 -3.05
C LEU A 131 15.58 1.51 -1.83
N MET A 132 15.04 1.18 -0.66
CA MET A 132 15.30 1.89 0.58
C MET A 132 16.77 1.79 1.00
N GLU A 133 17.36 0.59 0.90
CA GLU A 133 18.79 0.38 1.16
C GLU A 133 19.64 1.25 0.25
N ARG A 134 19.36 1.24 -1.05
CA ARG A 134 20.10 2.04 -2.05
C ARG A 134 20.01 3.55 -1.77
N GLU A 135 18.83 4.07 -1.46
CA GLU A 135 18.65 5.52 -1.25
C GLU A 135 19.25 5.97 0.10
N ILE A 136 19.23 5.13 1.12
CA ILE A 136 19.91 5.41 2.40
C ILE A 136 21.44 5.41 2.20
N ASP A 137 21.99 4.46 1.46
CA ASP A 137 23.42 4.41 1.14
C ASP A 137 23.85 5.63 0.32
N ALA A 138 23.06 6.01 -0.69
CA ALA A 138 23.32 7.24 -1.46
C ALA A 138 23.27 8.52 -0.57
N GLY A 139 22.35 8.57 0.37
CA GLY A 139 22.28 9.67 1.34
C GLY A 139 23.47 9.71 2.29
N ARG A 140 23.99 8.54 2.68
CA ARG A 140 25.21 8.44 3.49
C ARG A 140 26.44 8.87 2.71
N ASP A 141 26.59 8.43 1.46
CA ASP A 141 27.71 8.80 0.60
C ASP A 141 27.74 10.30 0.29
N ALA A 142 26.58 10.94 0.29
CA ALA A 142 26.41 12.39 0.14
C ALA A 142 26.52 13.16 1.47
N GLU A 143 26.77 12.49 2.59
CA GLU A 143 26.87 13.09 3.95
C GLU A 143 25.58 13.82 4.39
N VAL A 144 24.42 13.46 3.84
CA VAL A 144 23.11 14.04 4.23
C VAL A 144 22.34 13.15 5.20
N LEU A 145 22.74 11.88 5.33
CA LEU A 145 22.22 10.91 6.31
C LEU A 145 23.38 10.25 7.05
N MET A 146 23.23 10.05 8.35
CA MET A 146 24.26 9.43 9.19
C MET A 146 23.68 8.27 10.04
N PRO A 147 23.03 7.26 9.42
CA PRO A 147 22.39 6.19 10.16
C PRO A 147 23.41 5.39 10.98
N VAL A 148 23.08 5.16 12.25
CA VAL A 148 24.02 4.57 13.22
C VAL A 148 24.08 3.05 13.25
N ALA A 149 23.17 2.35 12.56
CA ALA A 149 23.05 0.88 12.64
C ALA A 149 22.83 0.22 11.29
N SER A 150 23.07 -1.09 11.22
CA SER A 150 22.63 -1.95 10.12
C SER A 150 21.11 -2.22 10.24
N GLY A 151 20.44 -2.53 9.11
CA GLY A 151 19.00 -2.86 9.10
C GLY A 151 18.07 -1.63 9.19
N ILE A 152 18.61 -0.43 9.07
CA ILE A 152 17.86 0.84 9.12
C ILE A 152 16.77 0.91 8.05
N ALA A 153 17.03 0.39 6.85
CA ALA A 153 16.07 0.36 5.76
C ALA A 153 14.81 -0.44 6.14
N ALA A 154 14.96 -1.64 6.68
CA ALA A 154 13.84 -2.46 7.13
C ALA A 154 13.09 -1.81 8.29
N MET A 155 13.79 -1.20 9.27
CA MET A 155 13.17 -0.46 10.37
C MET A 155 12.38 0.74 9.86
N THR A 156 12.90 1.48 8.90
CA THR A 156 12.21 2.62 8.27
C THR A 156 10.93 2.17 7.59
N LEU A 157 10.98 1.10 6.77
CA LEU A 157 9.80 0.54 6.11
C LEU A 157 8.75 0.07 7.13
N HIS A 158 9.18 -0.56 8.22
CA HIS A 158 8.26 -0.98 9.29
C HIS A 158 7.58 0.21 9.97
N LEU A 159 8.30 1.29 10.26
CA LEU A 159 7.72 2.53 10.77
C LEU A 159 6.71 3.13 9.79
N LEU A 160 7.00 3.13 8.49
CA LEU A 160 6.08 3.61 7.45
C LEU A 160 4.82 2.74 7.36
N SER A 161 4.96 1.41 7.43
CA SER A 161 3.82 0.48 7.47
C SER A 161 2.91 0.76 8.67
N ARG A 162 3.49 1.05 9.83
CA ARG A 162 2.75 1.43 11.04
C ARG A 162 2.06 2.78 10.89
N CYS A 163 2.78 3.77 10.39
CA CYS A 163 2.25 5.11 10.12
C CYS A 163 1.03 5.04 9.20
N TRP A 164 1.19 4.35 8.06
CA TRP A 164 0.12 4.14 7.09
C TRP A 164 -1.10 3.47 7.74
N TYR A 165 -0.88 2.38 8.50
CA TYR A 165 -1.98 1.65 9.11
C TYR A 165 -2.75 2.52 10.12
N GLU A 166 -2.06 3.26 10.99
CA GLU A 166 -2.70 4.13 11.98
C GLU A 166 -3.50 5.26 11.32
N ALA A 167 -2.91 5.93 10.33
CA ALA A 167 -3.58 6.98 9.58
C ALA A 167 -4.81 6.45 8.81
N ALA A 168 -4.67 5.31 8.13
CA ALA A 168 -5.76 4.67 7.39
C ALA A 168 -6.89 4.21 8.33
N MET A 169 -6.58 3.66 9.50
CA MET A 169 -7.58 3.25 10.50
C MET A 169 -8.31 4.47 11.11
N TYR A 170 -7.60 5.57 11.30
CA TYR A 170 -8.24 6.83 11.71
C TYR A 170 -9.26 7.28 10.67
N LEU A 171 -8.89 7.35 9.38
CA LEU A 171 -9.81 7.75 8.30
C LEU A 171 -11.00 6.79 8.17
N LEU A 172 -10.74 5.48 8.25
CA LEU A 172 -11.81 4.48 8.22
C LEU A 172 -12.80 4.65 9.39
N SER A 173 -12.29 4.92 10.59
CA SER A 173 -13.15 5.20 11.78
C SER A 173 -14.02 6.44 11.58
N CYS A 174 -13.48 7.51 10.98
CA CYS A 174 -14.24 8.69 10.65
C CYS A 174 -15.35 8.37 9.63
N ALA A 175 -15.02 7.65 8.55
CA ALA A 175 -15.97 7.24 7.53
C ALA A 175 -17.09 6.35 8.10
N GLN A 176 -16.78 5.39 8.97
CA GLN A 176 -17.76 4.52 9.63
C GLN A 176 -18.73 5.30 10.53
N LYS A 177 -18.28 6.40 11.13
CA LYS A 177 -19.12 7.28 11.97
C LYS A 177 -19.84 8.37 11.16
N ASN A 178 -19.66 8.37 9.84
CA ASN A 178 -20.14 9.43 8.96
C ASN A 178 -19.66 10.83 9.40
N GLN A 179 -18.38 10.93 9.77
CA GLN A 179 -17.74 12.15 10.25
C GLN A 179 -16.60 12.53 9.31
N GLU A 180 -16.44 13.83 9.09
CA GLU A 180 -15.23 14.33 8.42
C GLU A 180 -14.01 14.11 9.32
N HIS A 181 -12.87 13.78 8.72
CA HIS A 181 -11.63 13.67 9.47
C HIS A 181 -11.11 15.06 9.84
N GLN A 182 -10.38 15.12 10.94
CA GLN A 182 -9.71 16.35 11.38
C GLN A 182 -8.28 16.36 10.85
N PRO A 183 -7.90 17.31 9.97
CA PRO A 183 -6.55 17.37 9.42
C PRO A 183 -5.45 17.42 10.49
N ALA A 184 -5.70 18.11 11.61
CA ALA A 184 -4.76 18.19 12.71
C ALA A 184 -4.44 16.83 13.36
N MET A 185 -5.42 15.92 13.44
CA MET A 185 -5.21 14.55 13.96
C MET A 185 -4.35 13.74 13.02
N LEU A 186 -4.63 13.80 11.71
CA LEU A 186 -3.85 13.11 10.69
C LEU A 186 -2.42 13.62 10.66
N LEU A 187 -2.23 14.97 10.66
CA LEU A 187 -0.92 15.60 10.77
C LEU A 187 -0.16 15.17 12.02
N GLY A 188 -0.85 15.03 13.17
CA GLY A 188 -0.23 14.57 14.41
C GLY A 188 0.33 13.14 14.28
N ILE A 189 -0.41 12.23 13.63
CA ILE A 189 0.07 10.87 13.35
C ILE A 189 1.32 10.95 12.44
N LEU A 190 1.21 11.64 11.31
CA LEU A 190 2.31 11.72 10.34
C LEU A 190 3.58 12.37 10.96
N ASP A 191 3.43 13.44 11.75
CA ASP A 191 4.56 14.13 12.39
C ASP A 191 5.28 13.26 13.43
N GLN A 192 4.55 12.45 14.17
CA GLN A 192 5.14 11.50 15.12
C GLN A 192 6.07 10.50 14.39
N TYR A 193 5.61 9.91 13.29
CA TYR A 193 6.42 8.96 12.52
C TYR A 193 7.54 9.66 11.74
N ARG A 194 7.30 10.86 11.19
CA ARG A 194 8.33 11.67 10.56
C ARG A 194 9.54 11.87 11.49
N ARG A 195 9.30 12.27 12.74
CA ARG A 195 10.36 12.46 13.74
C ARG A 195 11.10 11.16 14.04
N ALA A 196 10.38 10.04 14.12
CA ALA A 196 11.02 8.74 14.36
C ALA A 196 11.93 8.35 13.19
N VAL A 197 11.49 8.58 11.95
CA VAL A 197 12.29 8.32 10.73
C VAL A 197 13.50 9.25 10.67
N GLU A 198 13.33 10.55 10.94
CA GLU A 198 14.45 11.51 11.00
C GLU A 198 15.50 11.08 12.02
N THR A 199 15.07 10.68 13.22
CA THR A 199 15.99 10.19 14.27
C THR A 199 16.69 8.90 13.84
N LEU A 200 15.98 7.98 13.20
CA LEU A 200 16.52 6.69 12.75
C LEU A 200 17.59 6.88 11.66
N LEU A 201 17.37 7.82 10.76
CA LEU A 201 18.25 8.13 9.64
C LEU A 201 19.33 9.16 9.99
N ASP A 202 19.25 9.75 11.17
CA ASP A 202 20.01 10.96 11.56
C ASP A 202 19.91 12.06 10.49
N ALA A 203 18.69 12.26 10.00
CA ALA A 203 18.36 13.26 8.99
C ALA A 203 18.09 14.62 9.64
N PRO A 204 18.33 15.76 8.94
CA PRO A 204 18.00 17.09 9.46
C PRO A 204 16.53 17.21 9.86
N TYR A 205 16.26 17.91 10.96
CA TYR A 205 14.91 18.12 11.45
C TYR A 205 14.04 18.82 10.40
N GLY A 206 12.87 18.26 10.12
CA GLY A 206 11.92 18.78 9.12
C GLY A 206 12.28 18.45 7.67
N SER A 207 13.34 17.66 7.42
CA SER A 207 13.76 17.30 6.07
C SER A 207 13.01 16.11 5.47
N VAL A 208 12.39 15.27 6.32
CA VAL A 208 11.64 14.09 5.88
C VAL A 208 10.18 14.42 5.58
N VAL A 209 9.68 13.92 4.44
CA VAL A 209 8.28 14.02 4.01
C VAL A 209 7.73 12.61 3.85
N LEU A 210 6.69 12.27 4.62
CA LEU A 210 6.11 10.92 4.61
C LEU A 210 4.90 10.78 3.69
N ALA A 211 4.20 11.88 3.39
CA ALA A 211 2.97 11.79 2.61
C ALA A 211 2.57 13.16 2.03
N ASP A 212 1.84 13.11 0.92
CA ASP A 212 1.04 14.23 0.42
C ASP A 212 -0.33 14.24 1.11
N LEU A 213 -0.65 15.30 1.83
CA LEU A 213 -1.93 15.42 2.55
C LEU A 213 -3.14 15.38 1.62
N GLN A 214 -3.02 15.89 0.39
CA GLN A 214 -4.10 15.86 -0.59
C GLN A 214 -4.47 14.42 -0.99
N GLU A 215 -3.51 13.51 -1.00
CA GLU A 215 -3.76 12.09 -1.26
C GLU A 215 -4.56 11.45 -0.11
N TRP A 216 -4.28 11.81 1.14
CA TRP A 216 -5.02 11.34 2.31
C TRP A 216 -6.45 11.87 2.34
N ASP A 217 -6.66 13.16 2.05
CA ASP A 217 -8.00 13.76 1.95
C ASP A 217 -8.83 13.05 0.88
N SER A 218 -8.22 12.78 -0.26
CA SER A 218 -8.86 12.06 -1.35
C SER A 218 -9.23 10.61 -1.00
N LEU A 219 -8.40 9.90 -0.21
CA LEU A 219 -8.76 8.57 0.31
C LEU A 219 -9.92 8.66 1.29
N ALA A 220 -9.91 9.66 2.19
CA ALA A 220 -11.00 9.89 3.14
C ALA A 220 -12.35 10.06 2.44
N GLU A 221 -12.40 10.86 1.36
CA GLU A 221 -13.62 11.02 0.55
C GLU A 221 -14.09 9.71 -0.10
N VAL A 222 -13.17 8.90 -0.63
CA VAL A 222 -13.53 7.61 -1.25
C VAL A 222 -14.06 6.64 -0.21
N LEU A 223 -13.44 6.58 0.98
CA LEU A 223 -13.94 5.76 2.10
C LEU A 223 -15.34 6.18 2.54
N LEU A 224 -15.55 7.49 2.71
CA LEU A 224 -16.84 8.03 3.11
C LEU A 224 -17.95 7.68 2.12
N ARG A 225 -17.70 7.91 0.82
CA ARG A 225 -18.64 7.55 -0.25
C ARG A 225 -18.97 6.05 -0.25
N ARG A 226 -17.96 5.18 -0.07
CA ARG A 226 -18.16 3.73 -0.04
C ARG A 226 -19.03 3.28 1.14
N MET A 227 -18.87 3.90 2.31
CA MET A 227 -19.69 3.59 3.49
C MET A 227 -21.13 4.09 3.38
N MET A 228 -21.37 5.16 2.60
CA MET A 228 -22.70 5.70 2.36
C MET A 228 -23.50 4.95 1.29
N LEU A 229 -22.85 4.22 0.39
CA LEU A 229 -23.55 3.41 -0.60
C LEU A 229 -24.12 2.16 0.07
N PRO A 230 -25.46 1.92 0.00
CA PRO A 230 -26.04 0.69 0.51
C PRO A 230 -25.39 -0.48 -0.22
N MET A 231 -24.92 -1.48 0.52
CA MET A 231 -24.48 -2.74 -0.04
C MET A 231 -25.67 -3.31 -0.82
N GLN A 232 -25.62 -3.24 -2.14
CA GLN A 232 -26.60 -3.93 -2.97
C GLN A 232 -26.41 -5.42 -2.72
N GLY A 233 -27.42 -6.00 -2.00
CA GLY A 233 -27.47 -7.40 -1.64
C GLY A 233 -27.68 -8.32 -2.86
#